data_ceea0e55f6404a06ee4cff4dcfa017c2
#
_entry.id   ceea0e55f6404a06ee4cff4dcfa017c2
#
_cell.length_a   1.000
_cell.length_b   1.000
_cell.length_c   1.000
_cell.angle_alpha   90.00
_cell.angle_beta   90.00
_cell.angle_gamma   90.00
#
_symmetry.space_group_name_H-M   'P 1'
#
loop_
_entity.id
_entity.type
_entity.pdbx_description
1 polymer ?
#
loop_
_entity_poly.entity_id
_entity_poly.type
_entity_poly.pdbx_seq_one_letter_code
_entity_poly.pdbx_strand_id
1 'polypeptide(L)'
;MAMIEKWFTTIELPLTFAQFLALPQNPAYKYEYFDGRAWLTPRPKSCHALLDLRSVTGPVAALATQDDFIVRRLVDEDWRQLPPLFAAAFHRVQPFASLADEVRLEAAGECLRRTKEGTEGPLIAEANLVAACKSDDAPIGALVTTLMPARDPSQWDSWRWETPPPPDAVARGIGRPHLTWVFVSPWHARRGVGTALLDAAVRALAGLGYPELASTVLLGDESSTLWHWRAGFRLLPYPGSLRFIRQQTELT
;
A
#
# COMPACT_ATOMS: atom_id res chain seq x y z
N MET A 1 -5.83 9.23 0.52
CA MET A 1 -4.95 9.70 1.62
C MET A 1 -5.66 10.57 2.66
N ALA A 2 -6.51 11.51 2.31
CA ALA A 2 -7.25 12.36 3.27
C ALA A 2 -8.05 11.60 4.36
N MET A 3 -8.32 10.33 4.19
CA MET A 3 -9.09 9.52 5.11
C MET A 3 -8.30 8.90 6.26
N ILE A 4 -7.02 8.66 6.02
CA ILE A 4 -6.15 8.11 7.05
C ILE A 4 -5.78 9.20 8.07
N GLU A 5 -5.90 10.49 7.68
CA GLU A 5 -5.59 11.62 8.57
C GLU A 5 -6.41 11.66 9.85
N LYS A 6 -7.68 11.19 9.81
CA LYS A 6 -8.50 11.11 11.03
C LYS A 6 -7.97 10.13 12.09
N TRP A 7 -7.10 9.20 11.67
CA TRP A 7 -6.50 8.18 12.53
C TRP A 7 -5.12 8.57 13.05
N PHE A 8 -4.60 9.75 12.68
CA PHE A 8 -3.30 10.20 13.14
C PHE A 8 -3.36 10.61 14.60
N THR A 9 -2.55 9.95 15.41
CA THR A 9 -2.36 10.30 16.81
C THR A 9 -0.97 10.91 16.98
N THR A 10 -0.91 12.15 17.46
CA THR A 10 0.36 12.80 17.81
C THR A 10 0.94 12.15 19.05
N ILE A 11 2.22 11.78 18.98
CA ILE A 11 2.97 11.24 20.12
C ILE A 11 3.60 12.43 20.86
N GLU A 12 3.35 12.52 22.16
CA GLU A 12 3.94 13.50 23.04
C GLU A 12 4.98 12.84 23.94
N LEU A 13 6.20 13.37 23.94
CA LEU A 13 7.30 12.84 24.72
C LEU A 13 7.86 13.94 25.63
N PRO A 14 7.93 13.75 26.95
CA PRO A 14 8.59 14.67 27.86
C PRO A 14 10.10 14.51 27.71
N LEU A 15 10.73 15.41 26.97
CA LEU A 15 12.16 15.38 26.64
C LEU A 15 12.78 16.76 26.86
N THR A 16 14.07 16.77 27.22
CA THR A 16 14.86 17.99 27.10
C THR A 16 15.14 18.32 25.64
N PHE A 17 15.48 19.57 25.34
CA PHE A 17 15.83 19.98 23.98
C PHE A 17 17.03 19.18 23.42
N ALA A 18 18.03 18.87 24.26
CA ALA A 18 19.15 18.04 23.85
C ALA A 18 18.75 16.62 23.48
N GLN A 19 17.85 16.00 24.24
CA GLN A 19 17.28 14.70 23.91
C GLN A 19 16.44 14.74 22.62
N PHE A 20 15.67 15.81 22.43
CA PHE A 20 14.91 16.03 21.21
C PHE A 20 15.82 16.07 19.96
N LEU A 21 16.95 16.80 20.04
CA LEU A 21 17.90 16.85 18.93
C LEU A 21 18.59 15.50 18.65
N ALA A 22 18.68 14.63 19.66
CA ALA A 22 19.26 13.29 19.53
C ALA A 22 18.25 12.23 19.05
N LEU A 23 16.96 12.58 18.89
CA LEU A 23 15.97 11.64 18.38
C LEU A 23 16.31 11.18 16.97
N PRO A 24 16.19 9.88 16.69
CA PRO A 24 16.26 9.37 15.32
C PRO A 24 15.20 10.04 14.45
N GLN A 25 15.60 10.57 13.29
CA GLN A 25 14.69 11.21 12.37
C GLN A 25 13.99 10.17 11.51
N ASN A 26 12.66 10.10 11.61
CA ASN A 26 11.82 9.28 10.73
C ASN A 26 10.99 10.21 9.83
N PRO A 27 11.12 10.13 8.50
CA PRO A 27 10.40 10.99 7.56
C PRO A 27 8.87 10.85 7.61
N ALA A 28 8.36 9.80 8.26
CA ALA A 28 6.92 9.63 8.48
C ALA A 28 6.34 10.56 9.56
N TYR A 29 7.18 11.32 10.26
CA TYR A 29 6.76 12.23 11.30
C TYR A 29 7.23 13.67 11.06
N LYS A 30 6.41 14.64 11.52
CA LYS A 30 6.81 16.00 11.79
C LYS A 30 7.26 16.07 13.25
N TYR A 31 8.44 16.61 13.49
CA TYR A 31 9.02 16.77 14.81
C TYR A 31 8.91 18.24 15.22
N GLU A 32 8.31 18.49 16.36
CA GLU A 32 8.19 19.80 16.96
C GLU A 32 8.59 19.72 18.43
N TYR A 33 9.24 20.77 18.94
CA TYR A 33 9.60 20.87 20.34
C TYR A 33 9.08 22.17 20.91
N PHE A 34 8.33 22.07 21.98
CA PHE A 34 7.78 23.22 22.67
C PHE A 34 7.60 22.89 24.15
N ASP A 35 7.96 23.82 25.03
CA ASP A 35 7.74 23.78 26.48
C ASP A 35 8.16 22.44 27.16
N GLY A 36 9.39 21.98 26.87
CA GLY A 36 9.92 20.75 27.47
C GLY A 36 9.32 19.46 26.94
N ARG A 37 8.63 19.50 25.80
CA ARG A 37 7.97 18.34 25.18
C ARG A 37 8.26 18.27 23.69
N ALA A 38 8.46 17.06 23.21
CA ALA A 38 8.52 16.78 21.78
C ALA A 38 7.15 16.28 21.30
N TRP A 39 6.70 16.80 20.17
CA TRP A 39 5.47 16.43 19.49
C TRP A 39 5.84 15.78 18.17
N LEU A 40 5.51 14.49 18.03
CA LEU A 40 5.75 13.72 16.82
C LEU A 40 4.40 13.50 16.15
N THR A 41 4.07 14.36 15.20
CA THR A 41 2.83 14.26 14.45
C THR A 41 3.06 13.37 13.23
N PRO A 42 2.31 12.27 13.07
CA PRO A 42 2.39 11.45 11.87
C PRO A 42 2.17 12.30 10.62
N ARG A 43 3.14 12.30 9.73
CA ARG A 43 3.12 12.99 8.45
C ARG A 43 3.53 12.01 7.38
N PRO A 44 2.66 11.05 7.04
CA PRO A 44 3.01 10.06 6.06
C PRO A 44 3.30 10.74 4.74
N LYS A 45 4.56 10.73 4.38
CA LYS A 45 4.98 11.02 3.02
C LYS A 45 4.94 9.70 2.28
N SER A 46 4.35 9.69 1.11
CA SER A 46 4.35 8.54 0.26
C SER A 46 5.05 8.87 -1.05
N CYS A 47 5.67 7.90 -1.66
CA CYS A 47 6.15 7.97 -3.03
C CYS A 47 5.40 6.95 -3.87
N HIS A 48 5.33 7.20 -5.17
CA HIS A 48 4.76 6.27 -6.11
C HIS A 48 5.83 5.34 -6.65
N ALA A 49 5.43 4.14 -7.00
CA ALA A 49 6.27 3.12 -7.58
C ALA A 49 5.56 2.50 -8.78
N LEU A 50 6.33 2.06 -9.76
CA LEU A 50 5.83 1.38 -10.95
C LEU A 50 6.57 0.07 -11.18
N LEU A 51 5.83 -0.98 -11.48
CA LEU A 51 6.32 -2.26 -11.94
C LEU A 51 5.93 -2.45 -13.41
N ASP A 52 6.91 -2.75 -14.27
CA ASP A 52 6.69 -3.04 -15.69
C ASP A 52 6.18 -4.48 -15.85
N LEU A 53 5.02 -4.64 -16.45
CA LEU A 53 4.38 -5.94 -16.70
C LEU A 53 4.62 -6.48 -18.11
N ARG A 54 5.21 -5.70 -19.01
CA ARG A 54 5.42 -6.09 -20.43
C ARG A 54 6.39 -7.26 -20.61
N SER A 55 7.28 -7.46 -19.63
CA SER A 55 8.23 -8.58 -19.63
C SER A 55 7.65 -9.87 -19.03
N VAL A 56 6.44 -9.81 -18.48
CA VAL A 56 5.80 -10.96 -17.87
C VAL A 56 5.26 -11.87 -18.98
N THR A 57 6.02 -12.92 -19.28
CA THR A 57 5.65 -13.92 -20.28
C THR A 57 5.20 -15.21 -19.60
N GLY A 58 4.14 -15.80 -20.08
CA GLY A 58 3.65 -17.10 -19.62
C GLY A 58 2.12 -17.14 -19.46
N PRO A 59 1.53 -18.33 -19.49
CA PRO A 59 0.11 -18.48 -19.26
C PRO A 59 -0.22 -17.96 -17.85
N VAL A 60 -1.45 -17.47 -17.67
CA VAL A 60 -2.03 -17.24 -16.34
C VAL A 60 -1.91 -18.58 -15.60
N ALA A 61 -0.79 -18.80 -14.93
CA ALA A 61 -0.50 -20.06 -14.27
C ALA A 61 -1.57 -20.31 -13.21
N ALA A 62 -1.85 -21.58 -12.95
CA ALA A 62 -2.61 -21.97 -11.78
C ALA A 62 -2.10 -21.19 -10.56
N LEU A 63 -3.01 -20.63 -9.77
CA LEU A 63 -2.71 -19.85 -8.58
C LEU A 63 -1.68 -20.60 -7.74
N ALA A 64 -0.67 -19.88 -7.25
CA ALA A 64 0.51 -20.50 -6.63
C ALA A 64 0.09 -21.35 -5.43
N THR A 65 0.54 -22.58 -5.42
CA THR A 65 0.38 -23.49 -4.28
C THR A 65 1.76 -23.73 -3.69
N GLN A 66 1.94 -23.38 -2.43
CA GLN A 66 3.13 -23.75 -1.64
C GLN A 66 2.74 -24.80 -0.60
N ASP A 67 3.71 -25.36 0.11
CA ASP A 67 3.44 -26.49 1.02
C ASP A 67 2.37 -26.16 2.07
N ASP A 68 2.38 -24.94 2.62
CA ASP A 68 1.52 -24.53 3.74
C ASP A 68 0.30 -23.68 3.33
N PHE A 69 0.29 -23.09 2.14
CA PHE A 69 -0.79 -22.18 1.72
C PHE A 69 -1.09 -22.26 0.23
N ILE A 70 -2.27 -21.77 -0.13
CA ILE A 70 -2.70 -21.55 -1.51
C ILE A 70 -2.95 -20.07 -1.73
N VAL A 71 -2.72 -19.60 -2.96
CA VAL A 71 -3.18 -18.27 -3.40
C VAL A 71 -4.41 -18.48 -4.26
N ARG A 72 -5.49 -17.80 -3.93
CA ARG A 72 -6.75 -17.84 -4.67
C ARG A 72 -7.35 -16.45 -4.83
N ARG A 73 -8.36 -16.31 -5.70
CA ARG A 73 -9.11 -15.06 -5.81
C ARG A 73 -9.82 -14.75 -4.50
N LEU A 74 -9.85 -13.46 -4.19
CA LEU A 74 -10.56 -12.93 -3.05
C LEU A 74 -12.06 -12.96 -3.34
N VAL A 75 -12.83 -13.55 -2.43
CA VAL A 75 -14.29 -13.65 -2.51
C VAL A 75 -14.96 -12.79 -1.46
N ASP A 76 -16.28 -12.62 -1.54
CA ASP A 76 -17.01 -11.74 -0.64
C ASP A 76 -16.90 -12.11 0.84
N GLU A 77 -16.82 -13.39 1.13
CA GLU A 77 -16.68 -13.95 2.48
C GLU A 77 -15.36 -13.57 3.13
N ASP A 78 -14.29 -13.47 2.34
CA ASP A 78 -12.95 -13.12 2.83
C ASP A 78 -12.92 -11.72 3.45
N TRP A 79 -13.64 -10.77 2.85
CA TRP A 79 -13.65 -9.37 3.31
C TRP A 79 -14.00 -9.22 4.79
N ARG A 80 -14.76 -10.17 5.36
CA ARG A 80 -15.12 -10.16 6.78
C ARG A 80 -13.96 -10.58 7.68
N GLN A 81 -13.02 -11.36 7.14
CA GLN A 81 -11.87 -11.90 7.86
C GLN A 81 -10.61 -11.03 7.71
N LEU A 82 -10.58 -10.12 6.72
CA LEU A 82 -9.43 -9.29 6.46
C LEU A 82 -9.14 -8.20 7.53
N PRO A 83 -10.12 -7.55 8.19
CA PRO A 83 -9.83 -6.48 9.13
C PRO A 83 -8.87 -6.85 10.26
N PRO A 84 -9.04 -7.97 11.00
CA PRO A 84 -8.09 -8.36 12.03
C PRO A 84 -6.70 -8.69 11.45
N LEU A 85 -6.64 -9.30 10.27
CA LEU A 85 -5.39 -9.60 9.60
C LEU A 85 -4.64 -8.31 9.18
N PHE A 86 -5.37 -7.34 8.63
CA PHE A 86 -4.86 -6.02 8.30
C PHE A 86 -4.32 -5.30 9.54
N ALA A 87 -5.12 -5.23 10.61
CA ALA A 87 -4.73 -4.59 11.86
C ALA A 87 -3.45 -5.21 12.46
N ALA A 88 -3.32 -6.53 12.41
CA ALA A 88 -2.13 -7.24 12.86
C ALA A 88 -0.92 -6.95 11.96
N ALA A 89 -1.09 -6.92 10.64
CA ALA A 89 -0.01 -6.64 9.69
C ALA A 89 0.53 -5.22 9.83
N PHE A 90 -0.35 -4.25 10.06
CA PHE A 90 0.01 -2.82 10.14
C PHE A 90 0.24 -2.32 11.57
N HIS A 91 0.32 -3.18 12.59
CA HIS A 91 0.49 -2.74 13.98
C HIS A 91 1.78 -1.94 14.25
N ARG A 92 2.79 -2.07 13.38
CA ARG A 92 4.06 -1.31 13.42
C ARG A 92 4.21 -0.27 12.32
N VAL A 93 3.20 -0.11 11.48
CA VAL A 93 3.24 0.80 10.33
C VAL A 93 2.37 2.02 10.60
N GLN A 94 2.94 3.21 10.45
CA GLN A 94 2.17 4.43 10.61
C GLN A 94 1.17 4.62 9.45
N PRO A 95 -0.03 5.16 9.73
CA PRO A 95 -0.51 5.74 11.01
C PRO A 95 -1.03 4.70 12.03
N PHE A 96 -1.21 3.46 11.63
CA PHE A 96 -1.86 2.42 12.43
C PHE A 96 -1.05 2.06 13.71
N ALA A 97 0.27 2.22 13.68
CA ALA A 97 1.15 1.92 14.80
C ALA A 97 0.88 2.76 16.06
N SER A 98 0.33 3.97 15.90
CA SER A 98 0.02 4.87 17.01
C SER A 98 -1.39 4.67 17.60
N LEU A 99 -2.19 3.76 17.03
CA LEU A 99 -3.55 3.50 17.47
C LEU A 99 -3.61 2.40 18.54
N ALA A 100 -4.52 2.54 19.49
CA ALA A 100 -4.93 1.43 20.35
C ALA A 100 -5.51 0.28 19.51
N ASP A 101 -5.46 -0.94 20.02
CA ASP A 101 -5.81 -2.14 19.24
C ASP A 101 -7.24 -2.12 18.70
N GLU A 102 -8.20 -1.67 19.52
CA GLU A 102 -9.62 -1.56 19.13
C GLU A 102 -9.81 -0.53 18.03
N VAL A 103 -9.16 0.63 18.16
CA VAL A 103 -9.22 1.72 17.16
C VAL A 103 -8.52 1.31 15.89
N ARG A 104 -7.41 0.55 15.99
CA ARG A 104 -6.71 0.01 14.82
C ARG A 104 -7.58 -0.99 14.06
N LEU A 105 -8.31 -1.84 14.76
CA LEU A 105 -9.24 -2.80 14.15
C LEU A 105 -10.39 -2.07 13.44
N GLU A 106 -10.96 -1.03 14.06
CA GLU A 106 -11.98 -0.19 13.43
C GLU A 106 -11.43 0.50 12.17
N ALA A 107 -10.24 1.10 12.27
CA ALA A 107 -9.58 1.76 11.14
C ALA A 107 -9.30 0.78 9.98
N ALA A 108 -8.88 -0.44 10.30
CA ALA A 108 -8.67 -1.51 9.31
C ALA A 108 -9.98 -1.86 8.59
N GLY A 109 -11.06 -2.05 9.34
CA GLY A 109 -12.38 -2.33 8.79
C GLY A 109 -12.88 -1.21 7.88
N GLU A 110 -12.73 0.04 8.30
CA GLU A 110 -13.13 1.21 7.52
C GLU A 110 -12.32 1.37 6.23
N CYS A 111 -10.99 1.18 6.28
CA CYS A 111 -10.13 1.23 5.09
C CYS A 111 -10.55 0.17 4.06
N LEU A 112 -10.69 -1.07 4.50
CA LEU A 112 -11.06 -2.19 3.61
C LEU A 112 -12.49 -2.05 3.07
N ARG A 113 -13.45 -1.61 3.89
CA ARG A 113 -14.82 -1.34 3.46
C ARG A 113 -14.86 -0.31 2.33
N ARG A 114 -14.15 0.81 2.49
CA ARG A 114 -14.11 1.87 1.48
C ARG A 114 -13.42 1.43 0.20
N THR A 115 -12.35 0.64 0.31
CA THR A 115 -11.70 0.06 -0.87
C THR A 115 -12.68 -0.87 -1.61
N LYS A 116 -13.41 -1.72 -0.87
CA LYS A 116 -14.45 -2.59 -1.45
C LYS A 116 -15.55 -1.79 -2.14
N GLU A 117 -15.94 -0.65 -1.58
CA GLU A 117 -16.95 0.26 -2.15
C GLU A 117 -16.42 1.13 -3.31
N GLY A 118 -15.16 0.96 -3.70
CA GLY A 118 -14.57 1.62 -4.86
C GLY A 118 -14.13 3.07 -4.62
N THR A 119 -13.93 3.50 -3.37
CA THR A 119 -13.48 4.86 -3.07
C THR A 119 -12.11 5.17 -3.67
N GLU A 120 -11.23 4.19 -3.77
CA GLU A 120 -9.92 4.26 -4.44
C GLU A 120 -9.98 3.81 -5.92
N GLY A 121 -11.15 3.70 -6.49
CA GLY A 121 -11.42 3.20 -7.83
C GLY A 121 -11.96 1.76 -7.83
N PRO A 122 -12.47 1.28 -8.98
CA PRO A 122 -13.04 -0.07 -9.10
C PRO A 122 -12.01 -1.15 -8.73
N LEU A 123 -12.48 -2.20 -8.09
CA LEU A 123 -11.68 -3.40 -7.83
C LEU A 123 -11.37 -4.13 -9.15
N ILE A 124 -10.12 -4.65 -9.27
CA ILE A 124 -9.74 -5.54 -10.37
C ILE A 124 -9.86 -6.98 -9.84
N ALA A 125 -11.03 -7.57 -10.01
CA ALA A 125 -11.40 -8.85 -9.38
C ALA A 125 -10.40 -9.98 -9.68
N GLU A 126 -9.83 -10.02 -10.89
CA GLU A 126 -8.86 -11.03 -11.32
C GLU A 126 -7.53 -10.93 -10.57
N ALA A 127 -7.17 -9.73 -10.08
CA ALA A 127 -5.93 -9.44 -9.40
C ALA A 127 -6.12 -9.17 -7.89
N ASN A 128 -7.33 -9.34 -7.36
CA ASN A 128 -7.61 -9.30 -5.94
C ASN A 128 -7.49 -10.72 -5.36
N LEU A 129 -6.50 -10.92 -4.52
CA LEU A 129 -6.05 -12.24 -4.12
C LEU A 129 -5.97 -12.38 -2.61
N VAL A 130 -6.17 -13.60 -2.14
CA VAL A 130 -5.94 -14.02 -0.77
C VAL A 130 -4.98 -15.20 -0.77
N ALA A 131 -4.04 -15.20 0.15
CA ALA A 131 -3.29 -16.38 0.54
C ALA A 131 -4.01 -17.00 1.73
N ALA A 132 -4.41 -18.24 1.61
CA ALA A 132 -5.16 -18.98 2.61
C ALA A 132 -4.39 -20.21 3.07
N CYS A 133 -4.44 -20.51 4.36
CA CYS A 133 -3.84 -21.70 4.94
C CYS A 133 -4.54 -22.96 4.40
N LYS A 134 -3.79 -24.00 4.04
CA LYS A 134 -4.36 -25.23 3.49
C LYS A 134 -5.19 -26.02 4.50
N SER A 135 -4.92 -25.87 5.79
CA SER A 135 -5.57 -26.68 6.83
C SER A 135 -7.01 -26.26 7.11
N ASP A 136 -7.31 -24.98 7.02
CA ASP A 136 -8.59 -24.39 7.48
C ASP A 136 -9.13 -23.29 6.59
N ASP A 137 -8.48 -23.05 5.42
CA ASP A 137 -8.78 -21.97 4.46
C ASP A 137 -8.75 -20.55 5.06
N ALA A 138 -8.17 -20.38 6.26
CA ALA A 138 -8.08 -19.09 6.93
C ALA A 138 -7.14 -18.15 6.16
N PRO A 139 -7.52 -16.87 5.92
CA PRO A 139 -6.65 -15.89 5.30
C PRO A 139 -5.40 -15.60 6.12
N ILE A 140 -4.23 -15.72 5.50
CA ILE A 140 -2.92 -15.39 6.08
C ILE A 140 -2.26 -14.20 5.41
N GLY A 141 -2.80 -13.72 4.30
CA GLY A 141 -2.37 -12.54 3.58
C GLY A 141 -3.36 -12.17 2.49
N ALA A 142 -3.36 -10.92 2.07
CA ALA A 142 -4.16 -10.46 0.95
C ALA A 142 -3.42 -9.42 0.12
N LEU A 143 -3.79 -9.34 -1.16
CA LEU A 143 -3.37 -8.34 -2.11
C LEU A 143 -4.61 -7.80 -2.81
N VAL A 144 -4.81 -6.48 -2.71
CA VAL A 144 -5.97 -5.79 -3.28
C VAL A 144 -5.49 -4.75 -4.28
N THR A 145 -6.02 -4.85 -5.50
CA THR A 145 -5.77 -3.93 -6.60
C THR A 145 -7.01 -3.17 -6.96
N THR A 146 -6.85 -1.88 -7.19
CA THR A 146 -7.90 -1.00 -7.71
C THR A 146 -7.47 -0.40 -9.05
N LEU A 147 -8.41 0.15 -9.78
CA LEU A 147 -8.16 0.81 -11.04
C LEU A 147 -8.11 2.32 -10.86
N MET A 148 -6.99 2.94 -11.18
CA MET A 148 -6.78 4.39 -11.13
C MET A 148 -6.80 5.01 -12.53
N PRO A 149 -6.99 6.35 -12.65
CA PRO A 149 -6.86 7.03 -13.94
C PRO A 149 -5.48 6.79 -14.57
N ALA A 150 -5.43 6.61 -15.89
CA ALA A 150 -4.18 6.48 -16.64
C ALA A 150 -3.55 7.86 -16.89
N ARG A 151 -3.18 8.58 -15.85
CA ARG A 151 -2.47 9.86 -15.91
C ARG A 151 -0.99 9.68 -15.57
N ASP A 152 -0.22 10.76 -15.65
CA ASP A 152 1.20 10.74 -15.25
C ASP A 152 1.32 10.28 -13.77
N PRO A 153 1.94 9.13 -13.51
CA PRO A 153 2.04 8.58 -12.16
C PRO A 153 2.98 9.38 -11.25
N SER A 154 3.76 10.32 -11.79
CA SER A 154 4.60 11.23 -11.01
C SER A 154 3.81 12.40 -10.40
N GLN A 155 2.56 12.60 -10.82
CA GLN A 155 1.69 13.66 -10.33
C GLN A 155 0.73 13.15 -9.26
N TRP A 156 0.81 13.69 -8.06
CA TRP A 156 0.01 13.28 -6.90
C TRP A 156 -1.49 13.50 -7.06
N ASP A 157 -1.87 14.60 -7.76
CA ASP A 157 -3.27 14.99 -7.93
C ASP A 157 -4.02 14.14 -8.96
N SER A 158 -3.29 13.34 -9.73
CA SER A 158 -3.84 12.58 -10.85
C SER A 158 -4.36 11.17 -10.49
N TRP A 159 -4.32 10.78 -9.22
CA TRP A 159 -4.64 9.43 -8.76
C TRP A 159 -6.12 9.18 -8.46
N ARG A 160 -6.95 10.19 -8.60
CA ARG A 160 -8.39 10.08 -8.40
C ARG A 160 -9.12 10.22 -9.71
N TRP A 161 -10.20 9.47 -9.86
CA TRP A 161 -11.16 9.68 -10.91
C TRP A 161 -11.93 10.97 -10.66
N GLU A 162 -11.93 11.90 -11.61
CA GLU A 162 -12.76 13.11 -11.56
C GLU A 162 -14.25 12.77 -11.80
N THR A 163 -14.46 11.79 -12.67
CA THR A 163 -15.76 11.17 -12.91
C THR A 163 -15.61 9.67 -12.77
N PRO A 164 -16.61 8.95 -12.23
CA PRO A 164 -16.54 7.50 -12.12
C PRO A 164 -16.17 6.88 -13.48
N PRO A 165 -15.24 5.89 -13.50
CA PRO A 165 -14.90 5.21 -14.75
C PRO A 165 -16.09 4.39 -15.25
N PRO A 166 -16.13 4.05 -16.57
CA PRO A 166 -17.14 3.15 -17.10
C PRO A 166 -17.17 1.83 -16.33
N PRO A 167 -18.33 1.19 -16.16
CA PRO A 167 -18.44 -0.09 -15.46
C PRO A 167 -17.58 -1.21 -16.07
N ASP A 168 -17.29 -1.13 -17.36
CA ASP A 168 -16.46 -2.06 -18.13
C ASP A 168 -14.99 -1.60 -18.27
N ALA A 169 -14.55 -0.62 -17.48
CA ALA A 169 -13.22 -0.03 -17.60
C ALA A 169 -12.10 -1.07 -17.47
N VAL A 170 -12.22 -2.02 -16.54
CA VAL A 170 -11.25 -3.11 -16.37
C VAL A 170 -11.16 -3.97 -17.63
N ALA A 171 -12.29 -4.40 -18.16
CA ALA A 171 -12.34 -5.25 -19.36
C ALA A 171 -11.80 -4.54 -20.62
N ARG A 172 -11.93 -3.20 -20.67
CA ARG A 172 -11.44 -2.37 -21.78
C ARG A 172 -9.99 -1.89 -21.59
N GLY A 173 -9.33 -2.25 -20.51
CA GLY A 173 -7.97 -1.76 -20.20
C GLY A 173 -7.90 -0.25 -19.98
N ILE A 174 -9.01 0.40 -19.57
CA ILE A 174 -9.05 1.83 -19.27
C ILE A 174 -8.52 2.06 -17.85
N GLY A 175 -7.56 2.98 -17.72
CA GLY A 175 -6.96 3.28 -16.43
C GLY A 175 -5.65 2.53 -16.19
N ARG A 176 -5.17 2.58 -14.96
CA ARG A 176 -3.93 1.94 -14.51
C ARG A 176 -4.21 1.12 -13.25
N PRO A 177 -3.82 -0.15 -13.19
CA PRO A 177 -3.85 -0.94 -11.98
C PRO A 177 -2.99 -0.31 -10.88
N HIS A 178 -3.50 -0.31 -9.68
CA HIS A 178 -2.81 0.16 -8.49
C HIS A 178 -2.86 -0.90 -7.39
N LEU A 179 -1.71 -1.28 -6.88
CA LEU A 179 -1.56 -2.09 -5.68
C LEU A 179 -1.95 -1.23 -4.49
N THR A 180 -3.20 -1.34 -4.06
CA THR A 180 -3.78 -0.50 -3.00
C THR A 180 -3.41 -1.03 -1.63
N TRP A 181 -3.53 -2.34 -1.45
CA TRP A 181 -3.15 -3.01 -0.22
C TRP A 181 -2.39 -4.30 -0.50
N VAL A 182 -1.32 -4.52 0.23
CA VAL A 182 -0.68 -5.82 0.39
C VAL A 182 -0.31 -5.99 1.85
N PHE A 183 -0.76 -7.08 2.45
CA PHE A 183 -0.48 -7.38 3.84
C PHE A 183 -0.44 -8.88 4.08
N VAL A 184 0.39 -9.27 5.02
CA VAL A 184 0.59 -10.68 5.41
C VAL A 184 0.59 -10.74 6.93
N SER A 185 0.00 -11.77 7.47
CA SER A 185 0.03 -12.08 8.89
C SER A 185 1.47 -12.03 9.42
N PRO A 186 1.75 -11.35 10.54
CA PRO A 186 3.08 -11.32 11.13
C PRO A 186 3.67 -12.72 11.38
N TRP A 187 2.83 -13.71 11.69
CA TRP A 187 3.23 -15.11 11.93
C TRP A 187 3.61 -15.86 10.64
N HIS A 188 3.21 -15.34 9.47
CA HIS A 188 3.52 -15.88 8.15
C HIS A 188 4.46 -14.94 7.34
N ALA A 189 4.96 -13.89 7.98
CA ALA A 189 5.90 -12.98 7.35
C ALA A 189 7.20 -13.69 6.96
N ARG A 190 7.83 -13.24 5.87
CA ARG A 190 9.09 -13.77 5.32
C ARG A 190 9.04 -15.25 4.86
N ARG A 191 7.86 -15.80 4.64
CA ARG A 191 7.64 -17.14 4.07
C ARG A 191 7.25 -17.11 2.59
N GLY A 192 7.50 -16.00 1.90
CA GLY A 192 7.18 -15.86 0.47
C GLY A 192 5.71 -15.53 0.16
N VAL A 193 4.83 -15.42 1.15
CA VAL A 193 3.38 -15.17 0.95
C VAL A 193 3.14 -13.89 0.11
N GLY A 194 3.77 -12.77 0.48
CA GLY A 194 3.61 -11.51 -0.26
C GLY A 194 4.14 -11.58 -1.68
N THR A 195 5.22 -12.33 -1.93
CA THR A 195 5.78 -12.56 -3.27
C THR A 195 4.82 -13.42 -4.10
N ALA A 196 4.28 -14.49 -3.53
CA ALA A 196 3.34 -15.37 -4.23
C ALA A 196 2.05 -14.62 -4.61
N LEU A 197 1.53 -13.77 -3.73
CA LEU A 197 0.40 -12.90 -4.01
C LEU A 197 0.70 -11.94 -5.16
N LEU A 198 1.85 -11.27 -5.11
CA LEU A 198 2.26 -10.32 -6.16
C LEU A 198 2.46 -11.03 -7.50
N ASP A 199 3.15 -12.16 -7.53
CA ASP A 199 3.38 -12.94 -8.76
C ASP A 199 2.07 -13.36 -9.42
N ALA A 200 1.08 -13.76 -8.64
CA ALA A 200 -0.23 -14.12 -9.15
C ALA A 200 -1.00 -12.89 -9.68
N ALA A 201 -0.96 -11.76 -8.95
CA ALA A 201 -1.59 -10.51 -9.38
C ALA A 201 -0.96 -9.96 -10.67
N VAL A 202 0.37 -9.98 -10.76
CA VAL A 202 1.14 -9.53 -11.94
C VAL A 202 0.74 -10.35 -13.17
N ARG A 203 0.65 -11.67 -13.06
CA ARG A 203 0.19 -12.53 -14.17
C ARG A 203 -1.25 -12.25 -14.56
N ALA A 204 -2.14 -12.05 -13.60
CA ALA A 204 -3.53 -11.70 -13.87
C ALA A 204 -3.64 -10.37 -14.62
N LEU A 205 -2.92 -9.34 -14.17
CA LEU A 205 -2.91 -8.01 -14.79
C LEU A 205 -2.28 -8.03 -16.19
N ALA A 206 -1.17 -8.75 -16.37
CA ALA A 206 -0.56 -8.94 -17.69
C ALA A 206 -1.52 -9.68 -18.65
N GLY A 207 -2.25 -10.69 -18.14
CA GLY A 207 -3.29 -11.39 -18.91
C GLY A 207 -4.47 -10.51 -19.30
N LEU A 208 -4.77 -9.47 -18.55
CA LEU A 208 -5.75 -8.43 -18.90
C LEU A 208 -5.17 -7.36 -19.85
N GLY A 209 -3.88 -7.45 -20.21
CA GLY A 209 -3.23 -6.54 -21.14
C GLY A 209 -2.69 -5.25 -20.53
N TYR A 210 -2.65 -5.13 -19.21
CA TYR A 210 -2.06 -3.95 -18.56
C TYR A 210 -0.53 -3.94 -18.68
N PRO A 211 0.07 -2.79 -19.09
CA PRO A 211 1.52 -2.71 -19.29
C PRO A 211 2.30 -2.48 -18.00
N GLU A 212 1.63 -2.02 -16.93
CA GLU A 212 2.29 -1.65 -15.68
C GLU A 212 1.34 -1.75 -14.48
N LEU A 213 1.93 -1.90 -13.29
CA LEU A 213 1.25 -1.87 -12.00
C LEU A 213 1.85 -0.73 -11.18
N ALA A 214 1.01 0.21 -10.76
CA ALA A 214 1.39 1.26 -9.84
C ALA A 214 1.24 0.81 -8.38
N SER A 215 1.99 1.45 -7.49
CA SER A 215 1.84 1.30 -6.04
C SER A 215 2.16 2.61 -5.32
N THR A 216 1.68 2.75 -4.10
CA THR A 216 2.02 3.86 -3.22
C THR A 216 2.73 3.32 -1.99
N VAL A 217 3.98 3.74 -1.80
CA VAL A 217 4.87 3.30 -0.71
C VAL A 217 4.96 4.41 0.33
N LEU A 218 4.71 4.10 1.58
CA LEU A 218 4.91 5.04 2.68
C LEU A 218 6.41 5.17 2.99
N LEU A 219 6.92 6.40 2.95
CA LEU A 219 8.29 6.70 3.36
C LEU A 219 8.41 6.50 4.89
N GLY A 220 9.45 5.82 5.32
CA GLY A 220 9.67 5.44 6.72
C GLY A 220 9.19 4.02 7.06
N ASP A 221 8.55 3.32 6.13
CA ASP A 221 8.37 1.88 6.18
C ASP A 221 9.46 1.21 5.32
N GLU A 222 10.59 0.92 5.94
CA GLU A 222 11.74 0.30 5.28
C GLU A 222 11.39 -1.07 4.73
N SER A 223 10.56 -1.84 5.42
CA SER A 223 10.18 -3.19 5.02
C SER A 223 9.36 -3.18 3.74
N SER A 224 8.40 -2.27 3.63
CA SER A 224 7.60 -2.06 2.42
C SER A 224 8.46 -1.54 1.27
N THR A 225 9.32 -0.55 1.53
CA THR A 225 10.23 0.01 0.51
C THR A 225 11.16 -1.06 -0.06
N LEU A 226 11.80 -1.86 0.79
CA LEU A 226 12.69 -2.95 0.38
C LEU A 226 11.95 -4.06 -0.36
N TRP A 227 10.73 -4.37 0.08
CA TRP A 227 9.90 -5.37 -0.61
C TRP A 227 9.54 -4.92 -2.03
N HIS A 228 9.09 -3.68 -2.20
CA HIS A 228 8.79 -3.13 -3.53
C HIS A 228 10.03 -3.12 -4.43
N TRP A 229 11.17 -2.68 -3.89
CA TRP A 229 12.42 -2.67 -4.66
C TRP A 229 12.84 -4.07 -5.10
N ARG A 230 12.81 -5.05 -4.20
CA ARG A 230 13.14 -6.46 -4.52
C ARG A 230 12.16 -7.08 -5.50
N ALA A 231 10.91 -6.65 -5.47
CA ALA A 231 9.88 -7.06 -6.41
C ALA A 231 10.01 -6.41 -7.79
N GLY A 232 10.99 -5.52 -7.99
CA GLY A 232 11.26 -4.87 -9.27
C GLY A 232 10.51 -3.55 -9.47
N PHE A 233 9.82 -3.04 -8.47
CA PHE A 233 9.21 -1.72 -8.57
C PHE A 233 10.28 -0.63 -8.65
N ARG A 234 10.13 0.27 -9.61
CA ARG A 234 10.90 1.50 -9.72
C ARG A 234 10.20 2.61 -8.97
N LEU A 235 10.85 3.16 -7.95
CA LEU A 235 10.33 4.31 -7.22
C LEU A 235 10.36 5.56 -8.12
N LEU A 236 9.26 6.30 -8.13
CA LEU A 236 9.18 7.58 -8.84
C LEU A 236 9.72 8.71 -7.96
N PRO A 237 10.33 9.74 -8.56
CA PRO A 237 10.78 10.89 -7.80
C PRO A 237 9.63 11.54 -7.01
N TYR A 238 9.92 11.93 -5.78
CA TYR A 238 8.96 12.72 -5.00
C TYR A 238 8.70 14.06 -5.71
N PRO A 239 7.45 14.47 -5.94
CA PRO A 239 7.15 15.69 -6.71
C PRO A 239 7.84 16.96 -6.20
N GLY A 240 8.07 17.05 -4.88
CA GLY A 240 8.80 18.16 -4.27
C GLY A 240 10.31 18.18 -4.58
N SER A 241 10.94 17.03 -4.88
CA SER A 241 12.38 16.97 -5.15
C SER A 241 12.76 17.59 -6.49
N LEU A 242 11.88 17.48 -7.49
CA LEU A 242 12.11 18.08 -8.81
C LEU A 242 12.01 19.61 -8.79
N ARG A 243 11.17 20.19 -7.94
CA ARG A 243 11.11 21.65 -7.76
C ARG A 243 12.40 22.20 -7.15
N PHE A 244 12.98 21.48 -6.19
CA PHE A 244 14.22 21.91 -5.54
C PHE A 244 15.41 21.89 -6.51
N ILE A 245 15.51 20.85 -7.36
CA ILE A 245 16.56 20.74 -8.38
C ILE A 245 16.41 21.84 -9.43
N ARG A 246 15.19 22.15 -9.89
CA ARG A 246 14.96 23.24 -10.87
C ARG A 246 15.33 24.60 -10.32
N GLN A 247 15.02 24.90 -9.05
CA GLN A 247 15.41 26.17 -8.42
C GLN A 247 16.93 26.34 -8.29
N GLN A 248 17.69 25.27 -8.11
CA GLN A 248 19.15 25.34 -8.08
C GLN A 248 19.78 25.53 -9.48
N THR A 249 19.14 25.02 -10.53
CA THR A 249 19.65 25.15 -11.91
C THR A 249 19.35 26.51 -12.52
N GLU A 250 18.35 27.25 -12.00
CA GLU A 250 18.02 28.62 -12.44
C GLU A 250 18.85 29.70 -11.71
N LEU A 251 19.65 29.31 -10.71
CA LEU A 251 20.54 30.17 -9.93
C LEU A 251 22.02 30.06 -10.31
N THR A 252 22.36 29.25 -11.31
CA THR A 252 23.68 29.09 -11.91
C THR A 252 23.66 29.55 -13.37
#